data_0aae45e1df3da8e7b0d5f3dba4490304
#
_entry.id   0aae45e1df3da8e7b0d5f3dba4490304
#
_cell.length_a   1.000
_cell.length_b   1.000
_cell.length_c   1.000
_cell.angle_alpha   90.00
_cell.angle_beta   90.00
_cell.angle_gamma   90.00
#
_symmetry.space_group_name_H-M   'P 1'
#
loop_
_entity.id
_entity.type
_entity.pdbx_description
1 polymer ?
#
loop_
_entity_poly.entity_id
_entity_poly.type
_entity_poly.pdbx_seq_one_letter_code
_entity_poly.pdbx_strand_id
1 'polypeptide(L)'
;MKEIIVIGGNHHNTLSILRSLGEKGVKSLLIVVSKDPKPYIGYSKYIQEMRVVKTVDEIASAMYSLHRSSEKAVVIACADSISSYLDSNRNKLLKDFILPGSEEEGKITRLMNKNSMMQLAIDCGIAVPLSWIVYPAKPEISSLSYPCIMCVR
;
A
#
# COMPACT_ATOMS: atom_id res chain seq x y z
N MET A 1 -24.22 -1.33 5.69
CA MET A 1 -22.79 -1.55 6.08
C MET A 1 -21.94 -1.03 4.92
N LYS A 2 -20.93 -0.19 5.19
CA LYS A 2 -20.09 0.38 4.14
C LYS A 2 -19.35 -0.73 3.38
N GLU A 3 -19.22 -0.56 2.06
CA GLU A 3 -18.39 -1.43 1.25
C GLU A 3 -16.92 -1.30 1.66
N ILE A 4 -16.19 -2.41 1.61
CA ILE A 4 -14.75 -2.44 1.87
C ILE A 4 -14.06 -2.95 0.61
N ILE A 5 -13.15 -2.16 0.08
CA ILE A 5 -12.30 -2.49 -1.07
C ILE A 5 -10.90 -2.80 -0.56
N VAL A 6 -10.47 -4.04 -0.68
CA VAL A 6 -9.10 -4.47 -0.41
C VAL A 6 -8.33 -4.45 -1.72
N ILE A 7 -7.18 -3.78 -1.74
CA ILE A 7 -6.32 -3.67 -2.91
C ILE A 7 -4.94 -4.22 -2.58
N GLY A 8 -4.50 -5.24 -3.32
CA GLY A 8 -3.23 -5.90 -3.04
C GLY A 8 -2.66 -6.68 -4.22
N GLY A 9 -1.47 -7.23 -4.03
CA GLY A 9 -0.89 -8.20 -4.96
C GLY A 9 -1.40 -9.62 -4.68
N ASN A 10 -1.03 -10.57 -5.55
CA ASN A 10 -1.25 -12.00 -5.34
C ASN A 10 -0.32 -12.54 -4.24
N HIS A 11 -0.61 -12.18 -2.99
CA HIS A 11 0.34 -12.25 -1.88
C HIS A 11 -0.37 -12.60 -0.56
N HIS A 12 0.34 -13.23 0.39
CA HIS A 12 -0.20 -13.64 1.68
C HIS A 12 -0.73 -12.48 2.53
N ASN A 13 -0.13 -11.28 2.46
CA ASN A 13 -0.65 -10.10 3.18
C ASN A 13 -2.07 -9.76 2.77
N THR A 14 -2.35 -9.74 1.45
CA THR A 14 -3.71 -9.51 0.93
C THR A 14 -4.67 -10.58 1.42
N LEU A 15 -4.26 -11.85 1.38
CA LEU A 15 -5.08 -12.96 1.86
C LEU A 15 -5.36 -12.87 3.38
N SER A 16 -4.39 -12.43 4.17
CA SER A 16 -4.54 -12.26 5.62
C SER A 16 -5.57 -11.20 5.97
N ILE A 17 -5.57 -10.06 5.25
CA ILE A 17 -6.59 -9.01 5.42
C ILE A 17 -7.99 -9.53 5.07
N LEU A 18 -8.13 -10.22 3.93
CA LEU A 18 -9.41 -10.81 3.51
C LEU A 18 -9.96 -11.80 4.55
N ARG A 19 -9.07 -12.63 5.14
CA ARG A 19 -9.44 -13.58 6.19
C ARG A 19 -9.87 -12.87 7.47
N SER A 20 -9.09 -11.90 7.93
CA SER A 20 -9.39 -11.15 9.16
C SER A 20 -10.74 -10.44 9.09
N LEU A 21 -11.07 -9.85 7.93
CA LEU A 21 -12.38 -9.25 7.69
C LEU A 21 -13.49 -10.31 7.62
N GLY A 22 -13.23 -11.39 6.87
CA GLY A 22 -14.20 -12.44 6.63
C GLY A 22 -14.57 -13.24 7.87
N GLU A 23 -13.65 -13.47 8.80
CA GLU A 23 -13.89 -14.10 10.09
C GLU A 23 -14.79 -13.24 11.00
N LYS A 24 -14.87 -11.94 10.73
CA LYS A 24 -15.82 -11.01 11.36
C LYS A 24 -17.13 -10.84 10.57
N GLY A 25 -17.38 -11.69 9.57
CA GLY A 25 -18.58 -11.65 8.75
C GLY A 25 -18.58 -10.59 7.65
N VAL A 26 -17.45 -9.94 7.39
CA VAL A 26 -17.32 -8.88 6.36
C VAL A 26 -16.77 -9.49 5.08
N LYS A 27 -17.55 -9.50 4.01
CA LYS A 27 -17.07 -9.81 2.66
C LYS A 27 -16.56 -8.54 1.98
N SER A 28 -15.42 -8.65 1.33
CA SER A 28 -14.73 -7.50 0.71
C SER A 28 -14.80 -7.57 -0.81
N LEU A 29 -14.85 -6.40 -1.44
CA LEU A 29 -14.49 -6.23 -2.85
C LEU A 29 -12.96 -6.30 -2.96
N LEU A 30 -12.43 -7.01 -3.94
CA LEU A 30 -11.00 -7.24 -4.09
C LEU A 30 -10.49 -6.72 -5.43
N ILE A 31 -9.43 -5.91 -5.39
CA ILE A 31 -8.63 -5.54 -6.57
C ILE A 31 -7.25 -6.16 -6.42
N VAL A 32 -6.87 -6.99 -7.39
CA VAL A 32 -5.57 -7.65 -7.41
C VAL A 32 -4.71 -7.05 -8.51
N VAL A 33 -3.56 -6.47 -8.12
CA VAL A 33 -2.54 -6.05 -9.08
C VAL A 33 -1.67 -7.27 -9.39
N SER A 34 -1.86 -7.89 -10.55
CA SER A 34 -1.18 -9.12 -10.95
C SER A 34 -1.13 -9.31 -12.46
N LYS A 35 -0.03 -9.90 -12.94
CA LYS A 35 0.09 -10.39 -14.32
C LYS A 35 -0.65 -11.72 -14.50
N ASP A 36 -0.87 -12.48 -13.42
CA ASP A 36 -1.65 -13.70 -13.42
C ASP A 36 -3.15 -13.35 -13.46
N PRO A 37 -3.90 -13.78 -14.47
CA PRO A 37 -5.33 -13.52 -14.58
C PRO A 37 -6.18 -14.32 -13.56
N LYS A 38 -5.58 -15.34 -12.93
CA LYS A 38 -6.23 -16.21 -11.93
C LYS A 38 -5.41 -16.27 -10.64
N PRO A 39 -5.24 -15.15 -9.93
CA PRO A 39 -4.45 -15.10 -8.71
C PRO A 39 -5.03 -16.02 -7.63
N TYR A 40 -4.18 -16.78 -6.92
CA TYR A 40 -4.62 -17.77 -5.92
C TYR A 40 -5.46 -17.15 -4.80
N ILE A 41 -5.22 -15.89 -4.44
CA ILE A 41 -6.02 -15.21 -3.42
C ILE A 41 -7.49 -15.04 -3.82
N GLY A 42 -7.79 -15.06 -5.12
CA GLY A 42 -9.15 -14.98 -5.67
C GLY A 42 -10.06 -16.14 -5.31
N TYR A 43 -9.50 -17.25 -4.83
CA TYR A 43 -10.29 -18.41 -4.35
C TYR A 43 -10.76 -18.26 -2.90
N SER A 44 -10.49 -17.14 -2.25
CA SER A 44 -10.95 -16.90 -0.88
C SER A 44 -12.48 -16.78 -0.82
N LYS A 45 -13.11 -17.56 0.06
CA LYS A 45 -14.57 -17.52 0.31
C LYS A 45 -15.07 -16.18 0.88
N TYR A 46 -14.16 -15.31 1.29
CA TYR A 46 -14.47 -14.02 1.91
C TYR A 46 -14.54 -12.86 0.91
N ILE A 47 -14.35 -13.15 -0.37
CA ILE A 47 -14.48 -12.17 -1.45
C ILE A 47 -15.92 -12.11 -1.92
N GLN A 48 -16.44 -10.90 -2.09
CA GLN A 48 -17.75 -10.65 -2.68
C GLN A 48 -17.66 -10.56 -4.22
N GLU A 49 -16.71 -9.75 -4.70
CA GLU A 49 -16.41 -9.57 -6.13
C GLU A 49 -14.93 -9.23 -6.28
N MET A 50 -14.34 -9.60 -7.41
CA MET A 50 -12.91 -9.36 -7.68
C MET A 50 -12.68 -8.75 -9.06
N ARG A 51 -11.65 -7.88 -9.14
CA ARG A 51 -11.05 -7.41 -10.40
C ARG A 51 -9.54 -7.66 -10.35
N VAL A 52 -9.00 -8.13 -11.46
CA VAL A 52 -7.56 -8.23 -11.67
C VAL A 52 -7.13 -7.10 -12.60
N VAL A 53 -6.13 -6.34 -12.19
CA VAL A 53 -5.52 -5.25 -12.96
C VAL A 53 -4.03 -5.55 -13.15
N LYS A 54 -3.44 -5.09 -14.26
CA LYS A 54 -2.04 -5.37 -14.57
C LYS A 54 -1.08 -4.37 -13.95
N THR A 55 -1.53 -3.13 -13.78
CA THR A 55 -0.74 -2.02 -13.27
C THR A 55 -1.48 -1.26 -12.18
N VAL A 56 -0.76 -0.47 -11.40
CA VAL A 56 -1.37 0.39 -10.36
C VAL A 56 -2.24 1.49 -10.96
N ASP A 57 -1.95 1.92 -12.19
CA ASP A 57 -2.71 2.99 -12.86
C ASP A 57 -4.16 2.60 -13.17
N GLU A 58 -4.43 1.30 -13.25
CA GLU A 58 -5.77 0.76 -13.50
C GLU A 58 -6.64 0.70 -12.22
N ILE A 59 -6.03 0.93 -11.03
CA ILE A 59 -6.71 0.79 -9.72
C ILE A 59 -7.94 1.67 -9.63
N ALA A 60 -7.84 2.97 -9.97
CA ALA A 60 -8.97 3.89 -9.86
C ALA A 60 -10.17 3.44 -10.70
N SER A 61 -9.93 3.04 -11.94
CA SER A 61 -10.99 2.50 -12.82
C SER A 61 -11.65 1.24 -12.23
N ALA A 62 -10.84 0.33 -11.69
CA ALA A 62 -11.34 -0.87 -11.02
C ALA A 62 -12.15 -0.54 -9.76
N MET A 63 -11.72 0.44 -8.95
CA MET A 63 -12.46 0.90 -7.76
C MET A 63 -13.86 1.40 -8.15
N TYR A 64 -13.94 2.29 -9.14
CA TYR A 64 -15.24 2.79 -9.61
C TYR A 64 -16.11 1.71 -10.25
N SER A 65 -15.51 0.71 -10.90
CA SER A 65 -16.28 -0.40 -11.48
C SER A 65 -16.88 -1.36 -10.46
N LEU A 66 -16.25 -1.48 -9.29
CA LEU A 66 -16.70 -2.35 -8.20
C LEU A 66 -17.63 -1.63 -7.22
N HIS A 67 -17.39 -0.33 -6.98
CA HIS A 67 -18.16 0.47 -6.04
C HIS A 67 -19.56 0.78 -6.59
N ARG A 68 -20.59 0.34 -5.87
CA ARG A 68 -22.00 0.48 -6.29
C ARG A 68 -22.88 1.16 -5.24
N SER A 69 -22.33 1.39 -4.05
CA SER A 69 -23.04 2.07 -2.97
C SER A 69 -23.05 3.58 -3.19
N SER A 70 -24.06 4.27 -2.69
CA SER A 70 -24.08 5.72 -2.59
C SER A 70 -23.22 6.25 -1.42
N GLU A 71 -22.83 5.36 -0.48
CA GLU A 71 -21.94 5.70 0.62
C GLU A 71 -20.49 5.44 0.22
N LYS A 72 -19.55 6.28 0.69
CA LYS A 72 -18.12 6.09 0.45
C LYS A 72 -17.64 4.72 0.94
N ALA A 73 -16.97 3.97 0.06
CA ALA A 73 -16.32 2.72 0.43
C ALA A 73 -15.01 2.96 1.18
N VAL A 74 -14.70 2.08 2.13
CA VAL A 74 -13.41 2.07 2.84
C VAL A 74 -12.39 1.32 2.00
N VAL A 75 -11.22 1.92 1.78
CA VAL A 75 -10.14 1.32 0.99
C VAL A 75 -9.00 0.87 1.89
N ILE A 76 -8.53 -0.36 1.70
CA ILE A 76 -7.39 -0.95 2.41
C ILE A 76 -6.32 -1.31 1.39
N ALA A 77 -5.14 -0.68 1.50
CA ALA A 77 -3.97 -0.99 0.67
C ALA A 77 -3.09 -2.05 1.35
N CYS A 78 -2.67 -3.07 0.61
CA CYS A 78 -1.86 -4.18 1.12
C CYS A 78 -0.41 -4.17 0.59
N ALA A 79 0.02 -3.09 -0.08
CA ALA A 79 1.39 -2.93 -0.60
C ALA A 79 1.77 -1.46 -0.72
N ASP A 80 3.07 -1.17 -0.61
CA ASP A 80 3.61 0.20 -0.64
C ASP A 80 3.31 0.92 -1.95
N SER A 81 3.45 0.24 -3.10
CA SER A 81 3.13 0.82 -4.41
C SER A 81 1.66 1.23 -4.54
N ILE A 82 0.76 0.45 -3.93
CA ILE A 82 -0.68 0.75 -3.90
C ILE A 82 -0.94 1.93 -2.97
N SER A 83 -0.32 1.95 -1.79
CA SER A 83 -0.40 3.06 -0.84
C SER A 83 0.08 4.36 -1.47
N SER A 84 1.21 4.34 -2.18
CA SER A 84 1.75 5.49 -2.91
C SER A 84 0.82 5.97 -4.03
N TYR A 85 0.21 5.03 -4.78
CA TYR A 85 -0.75 5.37 -5.82
C TYR A 85 -1.99 6.06 -5.24
N LEU A 86 -2.57 5.51 -4.18
CA LEU A 86 -3.74 6.10 -3.50
C LEU A 86 -3.42 7.47 -2.90
N ASP A 87 -2.24 7.62 -2.30
CA ASP A 87 -1.76 8.87 -1.72
C ASP A 87 -1.56 9.95 -2.79
N SER A 88 -0.97 9.61 -3.94
CA SER A 88 -0.73 10.53 -5.06
C SER A 88 -2.01 10.88 -5.85
N ASN A 89 -3.11 10.18 -5.65
CA ASN A 89 -4.41 10.45 -6.27
C ASN A 89 -5.48 10.82 -5.22
N ARG A 90 -5.05 11.16 -4.02
CA ARG A 90 -5.89 11.32 -2.85
C ARG A 90 -7.02 12.31 -3.05
N ASN A 91 -6.72 13.52 -3.49
CA ASN A 91 -7.70 14.60 -3.64
C ASN A 91 -8.84 14.23 -4.60
N LYS A 92 -8.54 13.43 -5.61
CA LYS A 92 -9.52 12.91 -6.56
C LYS A 92 -10.38 11.81 -5.95
N LEU A 93 -9.76 10.86 -5.27
CA LEU A 93 -10.41 9.66 -4.75
C LEU A 93 -11.22 9.92 -3.47
N LEU A 94 -10.85 10.89 -2.64
CA LEU A 94 -11.56 11.24 -1.40
C LEU A 94 -13.01 11.70 -1.62
N LYS A 95 -13.40 12.04 -2.85
CA LYS A 95 -14.78 12.39 -3.17
C LYS A 95 -15.72 11.20 -2.94
N ASP A 96 -15.26 10.00 -3.30
CA ASP A 96 -16.10 8.80 -3.35
C ASP A 96 -15.61 7.68 -2.40
N PHE A 97 -14.38 7.80 -1.86
CA PHE A 97 -13.74 6.76 -1.04
C PHE A 97 -13.21 7.33 0.28
N ILE A 98 -13.12 6.45 1.28
CA ILE A 98 -12.42 6.69 2.54
C ILE A 98 -11.05 6.02 2.40
N LEU A 99 -10.00 6.84 2.32
CA LEU A 99 -8.63 6.37 2.13
C LEU A 99 -7.85 6.42 3.44
N PRO A 100 -6.96 5.45 3.70
CA PRO A 100 -5.99 5.56 4.78
C PRO A 100 -5.00 6.70 4.51
N GLY A 101 -4.32 7.16 5.54
CA GLY A 101 -3.21 8.10 5.42
C GLY A 101 -3.49 9.50 5.93
N SER A 102 -2.72 10.47 5.42
CA SER A 102 -2.71 11.87 5.83
C SER A 102 -3.81 12.69 5.13
N GLU A 103 -4.09 13.88 5.61
CA GLU A 103 -4.97 14.85 4.91
C GLU A 103 -4.29 15.45 3.67
N GLU A 104 -2.95 15.50 3.66
CA GLU A 104 -2.15 16.08 2.58
C GLU A 104 -1.78 15.01 1.53
N GLU A 105 -2.08 15.28 0.25
CA GLU A 105 -1.72 14.43 -0.87
C GLU A 105 -0.20 14.29 -1.01
N GLY A 106 0.28 13.06 -1.21
CA GLY A 106 1.71 12.75 -1.37
C GLY A 106 2.53 12.72 -0.06
N LYS A 107 1.92 13.03 1.09
CA LYS A 107 2.64 13.04 2.37
C LYS A 107 3.10 11.66 2.79
N ILE A 108 2.25 10.66 2.66
CA ILE A 108 2.60 9.28 3.03
C ILE A 108 3.73 8.77 2.14
N THR A 109 3.64 9.02 0.82
CA THR A 109 4.67 8.63 -0.15
C THR A 109 6.03 9.25 0.20
N ARG A 110 6.05 10.53 0.60
CA ARG A 110 7.29 11.18 1.06
C ARG A 110 7.84 10.53 2.33
N LEU A 111 6.97 10.21 3.30
CA LEU A 111 7.39 9.61 4.57
C LEU A 111 7.78 8.12 4.44
N MET A 112 7.30 7.41 3.42
CA MET A 112 7.77 6.06 3.11
C MET A 112 9.23 6.02 2.62
N ASN A 113 9.77 7.16 2.21
CA ASN A 113 11.20 7.30 1.93
C ASN A 113 11.99 7.21 3.23
N LYS A 114 12.89 6.20 3.34
CA LYS A 114 13.66 5.93 4.58
C LYS A 114 14.47 7.14 5.04
N ASN A 115 15.06 7.89 4.12
CA ASN A 115 15.85 9.07 4.47
C ASN A 115 14.96 10.18 5.02
N SER A 116 13.80 10.43 4.39
CA SER A 116 12.85 11.45 4.87
C SER A 116 12.28 11.08 6.23
N MET A 117 11.97 9.79 6.44
CA MET A 117 11.50 9.27 7.72
C MET A 117 12.56 9.40 8.82
N MET A 118 13.82 9.08 8.51
CA MET A 118 14.91 9.22 9.47
C MET A 118 15.18 10.69 9.83
N GLN A 119 15.18 11.58 8.83
CA GLN A 119 15.34 13.02 9.10
C GLN A 119 14.22 13.54 10.00
N LEU A 120 12.97 13.19 9.71
CA LEU A 120 11.85 13.57 10.56
C LEU A 120 11.99 13.03 12.00
N ALA A 121 12.48 11.81 12.17
CA ALA A 121 12.72 11.24 13.50
C ALA A 121 13.80 12.04 14.25
N ILE A 122 14.89 12.42 13.58
CA ILE A 122 15.95 13.27 14.14
C ILE A 122 15.37 14.63 14.55
N ASP A 123 14.59 15.27 13.68
CA ASP A 123 13.97 16.58 13.94
C ASP A 123 13.00 16.52 15.13
N CYS A 124 12.40 15.36 15.39
CA CYS A 124 11.56 15.09 16.56
C CYS A 124 12.34 14.64 17.81
N GLY A 125 13.68 14.62 17.79
CA GLY A 125 14.51 14.17 18.90
C GLY A 125 14.50 12.67 19.16
N ILE A 126 14.05 11.86 18.20
CA ILE A 126 14.02 10.40 18.29
C ILE A 126 15.38 9.84 17.86
N ALA A 127 15.96 8.97 18.68
CA ALA A 127 17.22 8.30 18.33
C ALA A 127 17.01 7.37 17.12
N VAL A 128 17.85 7.54 16.11
CA VAL A 128 17.84 6.72 14.89
C VAL A 128 19.16 5.96 14.73
N PRO A 129 19.17 4.80 14.07
CA PRO A 129 20.40 4.10 13.73
C PRO A 129 21.30 4.97 12.85
N LEU A 130 22.60 4.90 13.09
CA LEU A 130 23.57 5.52 12.20
C LEU A 130 23.44 4.92 10.80
N SER A 131 23.27 5.74 9.79
CA SER A 131 22.95 5.30 8.43
C SER A 131 23.71 6.09 7.38
N TRP A 132 24.10 5.42 6.30
CA TRP A 132 24.79 6.02 5.18
C TRP A 132 24.08 5.67 3.88
N ILE A 133 24.14 6.59 2.91
CA ILE A 133 23.70 6.31 1.54
C ILE A 133 24.94 5.89 0.76
N VAL A 134 24.94 4.67 0.26
CA VAL A 134 25.99 4.14 -0.60
C VAL A 134 25.52 4.20 -2.06
N TYR A 135 26.28 4.90 -2.89
CA TYR A 135 26.02 4.99 -4.32
C TYR A 135 26.81 3.90 -5.06
N PRO A 136 26.17 3.06 -5.91
CA PRO A 136 26.86 1.97 -6.61
C PRO A 136 28.06 2.44 -7.46
N ALA A 137 28.00 3.65 -8.01
CA ALA A 137 29.07 4.22 -8.83
C ALA A 137 30.34 4.64 -8.04
N LYS A 138 30.21 4.84 -6.71
CA LYS A 138 31.32 5.19 -5.81
C LYS A 138 31.02 4.62 -4.43
N PRO A 139 31.20 3.30 -4.21
CA PRO A 139 30.94 2.69 -2.93
C PRO A 139 32.05 3.06 -1.92
N GLU A 140 31.83 4.07 -1.11
CA GLU A 140 32.70 4.38 0.03
C GLU A 140 32.34 3.45 1.22
N ILE A 141 32.84 2.22 1.16
CA ILE A 141 32.56 1.18 2.16
C ILE A 141 33.51 1.28 3.36
N SER A 142 34.65 1.96 3.18
CA SER A 142 35.71 2.05 4.20
C SER A 142 35.30 2.80 5.48
N SER A 143 34.23 3.60 5.43
CA SER A 143 33.70 4.32 6.59
C SER A 143 32.61 3.57 7.37
N LEU A 144 32.24 2.37 6.94
CA LEU A 144 31.16 1.59 7.57
C LEU A 144 31.66 0.86 8.81
N SER A 145 30.92 0.98 9.91
CA SER A 145 31.10 0.15 11.09
C SER A 145 30.36 -1.18 10.94
N TYR A 146 30.98 -2.28 11.26
CA TYR A 146 30.38 -3.60 11.22
C TYR A 146 30.02 -4.10 12.63
N PRO A 147 28.92 -4.87 12.79
CA PRO A 147 28.01 -5.35 11.74
C PRO A 147 27.07 -4.25 11.22
N CYS A 148 26.71 -4.28 9.92
CA CYS A 148 25.75 -3.38 9.32
C CYS A 148 24.73 -4.12 8.44
N ILE A 149 23.57 -3.50 8.20
CA ILE A 149 22.52 -4.03 7.33
C ILE A 149 22.45 -3.18 6.08
N MET A 150 22.58 -3.80 4.91
CA MET A 150 22.40 -3.14 3.62
C MET A 150 20.95 -3.33 3.14
N CYS A 151 20.26 -2.21 2.84
CA CYS A 151 18.96 -2.23 2.20
C CYS A 151 19.12 -1.74 0.76
N VAL A 152 18.80 -2.59 -0.22
CA VAL A 152 18.77 -2.24 -1.63
C VAL A 152 17.35 -1.76 -1.97
N ARG A 153 17.27 -0.73 -2.81
CA ARG A 153 16.01 -0.22 -3.37
C ARG A 153 15.76 -0.77 -4.75
#